data_baf22ccfaab19e58890acbe1fdef4c17
#
_entry.id   baf22ccfaab19e58890acbe1fdef4c17
#
_cell.length_a   1.000
_cell.length_b   1.000
_cell.length_c   1.000
_cell.angle_alpha   90.00
_cell.angle_beta   90.00
_cell.angle_gamma   90.00
#
_symmetry.space_group_name_H-M   'P 1'
#
loop_
_entity.id
_entity.type
_entity.pdbx_description
1 polymer ?
#
loop_
_entity_poly.entity_id
_entity_poly.type
_entity_poly.pdbx_seq_one_letter_code
_entity_poly.pdbx_strand_id
1 'polypeptide(L)'
;MIPIYSPSFNKEEKENLLNCINTGWISSQGDFIEKFEYNFANWNKMQYGVTTSSCTSALHLTLVALGIGARDEVICPDLTFIAPANMIRLTGATPVLVD
;
A
#
# COMPACT_ATOMS: atom_id res chain seq x y z
N MET A 1 0.10 -25.55 -14.86
CA MET A 1 -0.72 -24.33 -14.71
C MET A 1 0.23 -23.13 -14.67
N ILE A 2 0.00 -22.14 -15.50
CA ILE A 2 0.81 -20.90 -15.50
C ILE A 2 0.19 -19.96 -14.45
N PRO A 3 0.90 -19.58 -13.38
CA PRO A 3 0.36 -18.66 -12.38
C PRO A 3 0.23 -17.24 -12.98
N ILE A 4 -0.81 -16.53 -12.57
CA ILE A 4 -1.01 -15.12 -12.96
C ILE A 4 0.09 -14.24 -12.35
N TYR A 5 0.58 -14.63 -11.17
CA TYR A 5 1.60 -13.92 -10.42
C TYR A 5 2.49 -14.90 -9.66
N SER A 6 3.78 -14.66 -9.69
CA SER A 6 4.76 -15.41 -8.90
C SER A 6 5.86 -14.44 -8.42
N PRO A 7 5.91 -14.13 -7.12
CA PRO A 7 6.96 -13.27 -6.60
C PRO A 7 8.32 -13.95 -6.67
N SER A 8 9.36 -13.18 -6.99
CA SER A 8 10.75 -13.61 -6.95
C SER A 8 11.41 -13.06 -5.71
N PHE A 9 12.04 -13.93 -4.95
CA PHE A 9 12.77 -13.55 -3.73
C PHE A 9 14.24 -13.90 -3.87
N ASN A 10 15.11 -13.00 -3.48
CA ASN A 10 16.53 -13.22 -3.38
C ASN A 10 16.95 -13.66 -1.95
N LYS A 11 18.26 -13.75 -1.72
CA LYS A 11 18.80 -14.19 -0.43
C LYS A 11 18.58 -13.16 0.67
N GLU A 12 18.75 -11.88 0.34
CA GLU A 12 18.65 -10.77 1.30
C GLU A 12 17.26 -10.64 1.92
N GLU A 13 16.20 -10.75 1.10
CA GLU A 13 14.82 -10.71 1.59
C GLU A 13 14.52 -11.84 2.58
N LYS A 14 15.04 -13.03 2.28
CA LYS A 14 14.90 -14.19 3.18
C LYS A 14 15.63 -13.99 4.50
N GLU A 15 16.86 -13.46 4.46
CA GLU A 15 17.66 -13.17 5.65
C GLU A 15 17.00 -12.09 6.52
N ASN A 16 16.48 -11.03 5.90
CA ASN A 16 15.76 -9.97 6.60
C ASN A 16 14.49 -10.50 7.29
N LEU A 17 13.73 -11.35 6.62
CA LEU A 17 12.55 -11.98 7.21
C LEU A 17 12.91 -12.88 8.40
N LEU A 18 13.95 -13.71 8.26
CA LEU A 18 14.45 -14.55 9.34
C LEU A 18 14.96 -13.72 10.53
N ASN A 19 15.59 -12.58 10.27
CA ASN A 19 16.00 -11.68 11.33
C ASN A 19 14.79 -11.14 12.12
N CYS A 20 13.73 -10.72 11.46
CA CYS A 20 12.51 -10.30 12.13
C CYS A 20 11.94 -11.40 13.04
N ILE A 21 11.91 -12.63 12.55
CA ILE A 21 11.42 -13.77 13.32
C ILE A 21 12.32 -14.04 14.54
N ASN A 22 13.64 -14.09 14.35
CA ASN A 22 14.62 -14.41 15.40
C ASN A 22 14.68 -13.33 16.48
N THR A 23 14.46 -12.10 16.13
CA THR A 23 14.47 -10.95 17.08
C THR A 23 13.12 -10.68 17.72
N GLY A 24 12.05 -11.33 17.21
CA GLY A 24 10.68 -11.11 17.68
C GLY A 24 10.03 -9.81 17.19
N TRP A 25 10.69 -9.05 16.32
CA TRP A 25 10.13 -7.82 15.72
C TRP A 25 9.15 -8.15 14.59
N ILE A 26 7.99 -8.68 14.99
CA ILE A 26 6.88 -9.03 14.09
C ILE A 26 5.70 -8.12 14.44
N SER A 27 5.85 -6.82 14.22
CA SER A 27 4.81 -5.84 14.55
C SER A 27 4.74 -4.73 13.50
N SER A 28 3.80 -3.80 13.69
CA SER A 28 3.70 -2.56 12.89
C SER A 28 4.77 -1.51 13.25
N GLN A 29 5.75 -1.86 14.06
CA GLN A 29 6.88 -1.01 14.46
C GLN A 29 8.17 -1.81 14.36
N GLY A 30 9.29 -1.11 14.19
CA GLY A 30 10.62 -1.70 14.15
C GLY A 30 11.50 -1.16 13.03
N ASP A 31 12.78 -1.47 13.10
CA ASP A 31 13.83 -0.91 12.22
C ASP A 31 13.53 -1.08 10.72
N PHE A 32 12.95 -2.19 10.30
CA PHE A 32 12.63 -2.41 8.89
C PHE A 32 11.50 -1.52 8.39
N ILE A 33 10.54 -1.19 9.24
CA ILE A 33 9.47 -0.23 8.92
C ILE A 33 10.07 1.15 8.70
N GLU A 34 10.85 1.64 9.67
CA GLU A 34 11.49 2.95 9.60
C GLU A 34 12.43 3.09 8.40
N LYS A 35 13.26 2.07 8.15
CA LYS A 35 14.15 2.03 6.99
C LYS A 35 13.37 2.02 5.66
N PHE A 36 12.27 1.28 5.60
CA PHE A 36 11.45 1.26 4.40
C PHE A 36 10.81 2.62 4.14
N GLU A 37 10.18 3.23 5.15
CA GLU A 37 9.56 4.55 5.03
C GLU A 37 10.56 5.61 4.59
N TYR A 38 11.73 5.65 5.23
CA TYR A 38 12.81 6.58 4.87
C TYR A 38 13.32 6.36 3.44
N ASN A 39 13.67 5.13 3.07
CA ASN A 39 14.23 4.83 1.76
C ASN A 39 13.21 5.04 0.65
N PHE A 40 11.96 4.67 0.86
CA PHE A 40 10.90 4.83 -0.12
C PHE A 40 10.53 6.30 -0.32
N ALA A 41 10.48 7.09 0.75
CA ALA A 41 10.29 8.53 0.68
C ALA A 41 11.42 9.19 -0.15
N ASN A 42 12.68 8.86 0.17
CA ASN A 42 13.85 9.39 -0.56
C ASN A 42 13.85 8.99 -2.05
N TRP A 43 13.54 7.72 -2.36
CA TRP A 43 13.43 7.25 -3.74
C TRP A 43 12.41 8.07 -4.53
N ASN A 44 11.27 8.36 -3.93
CA ASN A 44 10.19 9.14 -4.55
C ASN A 44 10.38 10.66 -4.41
N LYS A 45 11.48 11.14 -3.80
CA LYS A 45 11.75 12.56 -3.52
C LYS A 45 10.63 13.21 -2.69
N MET A 46 10.05 12.45 -1.78
CA MET A 46 9.03 12.89 -0.82
C MET A 46 9.66 13.14 0.55
N GLN A 47 9.04 14.00 1.33
CA GLN A 47 9.51 14.32 2.67
C GLN A 47 9.23 13.19 3.68
N TYR A 48 8.13 12.50 3.51
CA TYR A 48 7.67 11.43 4.40
C TYR A 48 7.20 10.21 3.62
N GLY A 49 7.36 9.03 4.22
CA GLY A 49 6.75 7.79 3.81
C GLY A 49 5.97 7.19 4.97
N VAL A 50 4.87 6.55 4.68
CA VAL A 50 4.03 5.85 5.68
C VAL A 50 3.73 4.46 5.16
N THR A 51 4.08 3.44 5.95
CA THR A 51 3.78 2.05 5.64
C THR A 51 2.34 1.70 5.99
N THR A 52 1.77 0.82 5.20
CA THR A 52 0.46 0.21 5.45
C THR A 52 0.56 -1.31 5.22
N SER A 53 -0.41 -2.06 5.72
CA SER A 53 -0.44 -3.51 5.56
C SER A 53 -0.66 -3.99 4.13
N SER A 54 -1.17 -3.13 3.26
CA SER A 54 -1.43 -3.42 1.84
C SER A 54 -1.65 -2.14 1.04
N CYS A 55 -1.53 -2.22 -0.30
CA CYS A 55 -1.90 -1.13 -1.20
C CYS A 55 -3.38 -0.72 -1.03
N THR A 56 -4.27 -1.65 -0.78
CA THR A 56 -5.69 -1.38 -0.49
C THR A 56 -5.85 -0.46 0.71
N SER A 57 -5.14 -0.74 1.81
CA SER A 57 -5.13 0.10 3.01
C SER A 57 -4.52 1.47 2.74
N ALA A 58 -3.45 1.53 1.91
CA ALA A 58 -2.82 2.78 1.52
C ALA A 58 -3.78 3.69 0.74
N LEU A 59 -4.52 3.13 -0.22
CA LEU A 59 -5.53 3.86 -0.99
C LEU A 59 -6.61 4.45 -0.07
N HIS A 60 -7.15 3.63 0.84
CA HIS A 60 -8.16 4.10 1.79
C HIS A 60 -7.61 5.22 2.68
N LEU A 61 -6.43 5.02 3.28
CA LEU A 61 -5.78 6.02 4.12
C LEU A 61 -5.57 7.34 3.38
N THR A 62 -5.12 7.28 2.13
CA THR A 62 -4.88 8.46 1.29
C THR A 62 -6.18 9.23 1.03
N LEU A 63 -7.25 8.53 0.65
CA LEU A 63 -8.55 9.17 0.39
C LEU A 63 -9.11 9.84 1.65
N VAL A 64 -9.01 9.17 2.80
CA VAL A 64 -9.45 9.73 4.08
C VAL A 64 -8.58 10.94 4.47
N ALA A 65 -7.27 10.86 4.31
CA ALA A 65 -6.35 11.96 4.62
C ALA A 65 -6.59 13.21 3.75
N LEU A 66 -7.06 13.01 2.51
CA LEU A 66 -7.46 14.09 1.59
C LEU A 66 -8.86 14.64 1.89
N GLY A 67 -9.59 14.05 2.85
CA GLY A 67 -10.95 14.46 3.17
C GLY A 67 -12.00 14.03 2.15
N ILE A 68 -11.68 13.06 1.28
CA ILE A 68 -12.59 12.53 0.27
C ILE A 68 -13.74 11.77 0.96
N GLY A 69 -14.99 12.08 0.58
CA GLY A 69 -16.16 11.52 1.22
C GLY A 69 -17.45 11.66 0.40
N ALA A 70 -18.59 11.66 1.11
CA ALA A 70 -19.90 11.75 0.48
C ALA A 70 -20.04 13.00 -0.40
N ARG A 71 -20.51 12.84 -1.62
CA ARG A 71 -20.68 13.82 -2.69
C ARG A 71 -19.42 14.14 -3.50
N ASP A 72 -18.27 13.54 -3.16
CA ASP A 72 -17.09 13.59 -4.01
C ASP A 72 -17.15 12.52 -5.10
N GLU A 73 -16.49 12.80 -6.22
CA GLU A 73 -16.26 11.87 -7.31
C GLU A 73 -14.75 11.65 -7.46
N VAL A 74 -14.36 10.38 -7.60
CA VAL A 74 -12.95 10.01 -7.77
C VAL A 74 -12.79 9.15 -9.01
N ILE A 75 -11.97 9.61 -9.93
CA ILE A 75 -11.64 8.89 -11.16
C ILE A 75 -10.77 7.68 -10.84
N CYS A 76 -11.13 6.54 -11.38
CA CYS A 76 -10.30 5.33 -11.30
C CYS A 76 -10.41 4.52 -12.60
N PRO A 77 -9.38 3.72 -12.96
CA PRO A 77 -9.43 2.86 -14.13
C PRO A 77 -10.56 1.82 -14.01
N ASP A 78 -11.20 1.48 -15.13
CA ASP A 78 -12.18 0.39 -15.18
C ASP A 78 -11.49 -0.97 -15.26
N LEU A 79 -10.36 -1.07 -15.95
CA LEU A 79 -9.54 -2.29 -16.03
C LEU A 79 -8.44 -2.27 -14.96
N THR A 80 -8.78 -2.71 -13.76
CA THR A 80 -7.86 -2.77 -12.62
C THR A 80 -8.33 -3.79 -11.57
N PHE A 81 -7.57 -3.97 -10.49
CA PHE A 81 -8.08 -4.63 -9.30
C PHE A 81 -9.28 -3.86 -8.74
N ILE A 82 -10.20 -4.59 -8.09
CA ILE A 82 -11.40 -3.98 -7.49
C ILE A 82 -11.07 -3.00 -6.34
N ALA A 83 -9.86 -3.05 -5.79
CA ALA A 83 -9.46 -2.26 -4.63
C ALA A 83 -9.66 -0.74 -4.78
N PRO A 84 -9.25 -0.07 -5.87
CA PRO A 84 -9.49 1.37 -6.04
C PRO A 84 -10.96 1.75 -5.91
N ALA A 85 -11.84 1.10 -6.66
CA ALA A 85 -13.26 1.37 -6.63
C ALA A 85 -13.88 1.11 -5.24
N ASN A 86 -13.47 0.01 -4.58
CA ASN A 86 -13.95 -0.31 -3.24
C ASN A 86 -13.52 0.73 -2.20
N MET A 87 -12.27 1.20 -2.26
CA MET A 87 -11.78 2.18 -1.28
C MET A 87 -12.42 3.55 -1.48
N ILE A 88 -12.70 3.96 -2.72
CA ILE A 88 -13.49 5.16 -3.02
C ILE A 88 -14.90 5.01 -2.42
N ARG A 89 -15.56 3.89 -2.67
CA ARG A 89 -16.91 3.64 -2.10
C ARG A 89 -16.92 3.61 -0.58
N LEU A 90 -15.86 3.10 0.03
CA LEU A 90 -15.76 3.02 1.49
C LEU A 90 -15.67 4.39 2.16
N THR A 91 -15.16 5.42 1.49
CA THR A 91 -15.20 6.80 1.98
C THR A 91 -16.56 7.47 1.82
N GLY A 92 -17.49 6.85 1.12
CA GLY A 92 -18.80 7.43 0.76
C GLY A 92 -18.80 8.17 -0.57
N ALA A 93 -17.65 8.29 -1.23
CA ALA A 93 -17.51 8.91 -2.55
C ALA A 93 -18.01 8.00 -3.69
N THR A 94 -18.16 8.57 -4.86
CA THR A 94 -18.59 7.87 -6.08
C THR A 94 -17.37 7.61 -6.99
N PRO A 95 -17.05 6.33 -7.32
CA PRO A 95 -16.02 6.04 -8.31
C PRO A 95 -16.53 6.39 -9.73
N VAL A 96 -15.73 7.11 -10.48
CA VAL A 96 -15.96 7.42 -11.89
C VAL A 96 -14.97 6.59 -12.71
N LEU A 97 -15.50 5.59 -13.41
CA LEU A 97 -14.68 4.66 -14.19
C LEU A 97 -14.27 5.30 -15.52
N VAL A 98 -13.01 5.13 -15.87
CA VAL A 98 -12.43 5.61 -17.13
C VAL A 98 -11.52 4.55 -17.74
N ASP A 99 -11.41 4.54 -19.07
CA ASP A 99 -10.48 3.71 -19.83
C ASP A 99 -9.01 4.11 -19.57
#